data_28b0fb04fb32c53e0037a2a4f7d7599d
#
_entry.id   28b0fb04fb32c53e0037a2a4f7d7599d
#
_cell.length_a   1.000
_cell.length_b   1.000
_cell.length_c   1.000
_cell.angle_alpha   90.00
_cell.angle_beta   90.00
_cell.angle_gamma   90.00
#
_symmetry.space_group_name_H-M   'P 1'
#
loop_
_entity.id
_entity.type
_entity.pdbx_description
1 polymer ?
#
loop_
_entity_poly.entity_id
_entity_poly.type
_entity_poly.pdbx_seq_one_letter_code
_entity_poly.pdbx_strand_id
1 'polypeptide(L)'
;MGKSEIKSLFRSIPVLLSIVLALVTMIAAFSGNFDPANSRYMPVLGLALPALLLCNLLVAICWAFARRRWAFIPLAALVFNYGYILAIFQFSFTKKIPEGHYSSNYADGYLKIATYNVGNFGGEITGYSCKEIARFMKEQEVDV
;
A
#
# COMPACT_ATOMS: atom_id res chain seq x y z
N MET A 1 -1.96 -20.73 -42.08
CA MET A 1 -1.18 -19.88 -41.20
C MET A 1 0.27 -20.29 -41.26
N GLY A 2 1.16 -19.46 -41.79
CA GLY A 2 2.56 -19.79 -42.01
C GLY A 2 3.37 -19.82 -40.72
N LYS A 3 4.44 -20.62 -40.63
CA LYS A 3 5.34 -20.69 -39.47
C LYS A 3 5.89 -19.31 -39.03
N SER A 4 5.99 -18.36 -39.95
CA SER A 4 6.43 -16.98 -39.70
C SER A 4 5.38 -16.16 -38.93
N GLU A 5 4.11 -16.32 -39.23
CA GLU A 5 3.00 -15.63 -38.56
C GLU A 5 2.82 -16.11 -37.12
N ILE A 6 2.96 -17.42 -36.90
CA ILE A 6 2.91 -18.02 -35.58
C ILE A 6 4.03 -17.47 -34.70
N LYS A 7 5.26 -17.38 -35.21
CA LYS A 7 6.40 -16.79 -34.46
C LYS A 7 6.20 -15.32 -34.16
N SER A 8 5.57 -14.57 -35.06
CA SER A 8 5.23 -13.15 -34.83
C SER A 8 4.20 -13.00 -33.71
N LEU A 9 3.14 -13.82 -33.72
CA LEU A 9 2.11 -13.84 -32.67
C LEU A 9 2.69 -14.17 -31.29
N PHE A 10 3.50 -15.23 -31.19
CA PHE A 10 4.17 -15.61 -29.94
C PHE A 10 5.08 -14.49 -29.38
N ARG A 11 5.59 -13.62 -30.25
CA ARG A 11 6.41 -12.48 -29.86
C ARG A 11 5.59 -11.26 -29.42
N SER A 12 4.39 -11.10 -29.99
CA SER A 12 3.51 -9.94 -29.71
C SER A 12 2.68 -10.13 -28.44
N ILE A 13 2.27 -11.36 -28.12
CA ILE A 13 1.45 -11.67 -26.95
C ILE A 13 2.10 -11.21 -25.63
N PRO A 14 3.38 -11.52 -25.33
CA PRO A 14 4.01 -11.07 -24.07
C PRO A 14 4.11 -9.55 -23.95
N VAL A 15 4.30 -8.87 -25.10
CA VAL A 15 4.33 -7.39 -25.14
C VAL A 15 2.95 -6.84 -24.81
N LEU A 16 1.90 -7.37 -25.44
CA LEU A 16 0.52 -6.96 -25.19
C LEU A 16 0.14 -7.18 -23.71
N LEU A 17 0.48 -8.34 -23.14
CA LEU A 17 0.24 -8.64 -21.73
C LEU A 17 0.97 -7.65 -20.81
N SER A 18 2.21 -7.27 -21.15
CA SER A 18 2.97 -6.28 -20.38
C SER A 18 2.30 -4.90 -20.42
N ILE A 19 1.75 -4.50 -21.58
CA ILE A 19 1.01 -3.23 -21.73
C ILE A 19 -0.28 -3.27 -20.89
N VAL A 20 -1.05 -4.34 -20.99
CA VAL A 20 -2.29 -4.49 -20.22
C VAL A 20 -2.00 -4.47 -18.73
N LEU A 21 -0.98 -5.20 -18.27
CA LEU A 21 -0.58 -5.22 -16.87
C LEU A 21 -0.17 -3.81 -16.39
N ALA A 22 0.62 -3.08 -17.16
CA ALA A 22 1.03 -1.72 -16.83
C ALA A 22 -0.18 -0.78 -16.74
N LEU A 23 -1.11 -0.84 -17.70
CA LEU A 23 -2.33 -0.03 -17.69
C LEU A 23 -3.22 -0.33 -16.48
N VAL A 24 -3.45 -1.61 -16.17
CA VAL A 24 -4.23 -2.01 -14.99
C VAL A 24 -3.59 -1.50 -13.71
N THR A 25 -2.26 -1.57 -13.61
CA THR A 25 -1.52 -1.05 -12.46
C THR A 25 -1.66 0.47 -12.34
N MET A 26 -1.63 1.20 -13.45
CA MET A 26 -1.85 2.65 -13.44
C MET A 26 -3.28 3.01 -13.01
N ILE A 27 -4.30 2.28 -13.50
CA ILE A 27 -5.68 2.49 -13.07
C ILE A 27 -5.83 2.18 -11.58
N ALA A 28 -5.21 1.11 -11.09
CA ALA A 28 -5.20 0.74 -9.68
C ALA A 28 -4.59 1.83 -8.78
N ALA A 29 -3.55 2.53 -9.25
CA ALA A 29 -2.94 3.64 -8.52
C ALA A 29 -3.92 4.81 -8.26
N PHE A 30 -4.85 5.04 -9.17
CA PHE A 30 -5.87 6.08 -9.02
C PHE A 30 -7.08 5.65 -8.20
N SER A 31 -7.18 4.37 -7.82
CA SER A 31 -8.36 3.83 -7.12
C SER A 31 -8.69 4.55 -5.81
N GLY A 32 -7.68 5.07 -5.11
CA GLY A 32 -7.88 5.85 -3.88
C GLY A 32 -8.56 7.20 -4.05
N ASN A 33 -8.65 7.71 -5.29
CA ASN A 33 -9.32 8.98 -5.58
C ASN A 33 -10.83 8.82 -5.85
N PHE A 34 -11.31 7.58 -5.91
CA PHE A 34 -12.72 7.29 -6.13
C PHE A 34 -13.44 7.05 -4.81
N ASP A 35 -14.64 7.63 -4.69
CA ASP A 35 -15.50 7.39 -3.54
C ASP A 35 -15.95 5.91 -3.51
N PRO A 36 -15.66 5.17 -2.43
CA PRO A 36 -16.08 3.79 -2.29
C PRO A 36 -17.60 3.57 -2.37
N ALA A 37 -18.39 4.59 -2.01
CA ALA A 37 -19.83 4.52 -2.09
C ALA A 37 -20.33 4.41 -3.54
N ASN A 38 -19.61 5.00 -4.49
CA ASN A 38 -19.96 5.03 -5.89
C ASN A 38 -19.38 3.85 -6.71
N SER A 39 -18.37 3.16 -6.19
CA SER A 39 -17.73 2.06 -6.92
C SER A 39 -17.26 0.96 -5.99
N ARG A 40 -17.85 -0.23 -6.15
CA ARG A 40 -17.44 -1.43 -5.38
C ARG A 40 -16.12 -2.03 -5.86
N TYR A 41 -15.75 -1.79 -7.11
CA TYR A 41 -14.59 -2.43 -7.75
C TYR A 41 -13.29 -1.65 -7.52
N MET A 42 -13.36 -0.33 -7.35
CA MET A 42 -12.16 0.50 -7.18
C MET A 42 -11.37 0.18 -5.90
N PRO A 43 -11.99 -0.01 -4.72
CA PRO A 43 -11.25 -0.40 -3.52
C PRO A 43 -10.56 -1.76 -3.67
N VAL A 44 -11.22 -2.73 -4.34
CA VAL A 44 -10.64 -4.07 -4.60
C VAL A 44 -9.42 -3.95 -5.52
N LEU A 45 -9.52 -3.11 -6.55
CA LEU A 45 -8.40 -2.87 -7.47
C LEU A 45 -7.22 -2.19 -6.75
N GLY A 46 -7.50 -1.24 -5.86
CA GLY A 46 -6.47 -0.62 -5.01
C GLY A 46 -5.78 -1.62 -4.08
N LEU A 47 -6.54 -2.55 -3.50
CA LEU A 47 -6.00 -3.61 -2.66
C LEU A 47 -5.08 -4.57 -3.46
N ALA A 48 -5.36 -4.75 -4.75
CA ALA A 48 -4.53 -5.57 -5.63
C ALA A 48 -3.22 -4.88 -6.08
N LEU A 49 -3.06 -3.57 -5.84
CA LEU A 49 -1.93 -2.78 -6.32
C LEU A 49 -0.55 -3.35 -5.91
N PRO A 50 -0.31 -3.82 -4.67
CA PRO A 50 0.97 -4.41 -4.30
C PRO A 50 1.32 -5.65 -5.15
N ALA A 51 0.33 -6.51 -5.41
CA ALA A 51 0.50 -7.70 -6.24
C ALA A 51 0.78 -7.32 -7.70
N LEU A 52 0.08 -6.30 -8.23
CA LEU A 52 0.29 -5.80 -9.59
C LEU A 52 1.69 -5.20 -9.75
N LEU A 53 2.20 -4.48 -8.76
CA LEU A 53 3.56 -3.94 -8.75
C LEU A 53 4.61 -5.07 -8.75
N LEU A 54 4.40 -6.12 -7.95
CA LEU A 54 5.27 -7.30 -7.95
C LEU A 54 5.27 -7.99 -9.32
N CYS A 55 4.11 -8.17 -9.94
CA CYS A 55 4.00 -8.71 -11.29
C CYS A 55 4.76 -7.86 -12.33
N ASN A 56 4.62 -6.52 -12.28
CA ASN A 56 5.38 -5.63 -13.16
C ASN A 56 6.89 -5.77 -12.94
N LEU A 57 7.34 -5.90 -11.70
CA LEU A 57 8.76 -6.11 -11.38
C LEU A 57 9.28 -7.42 -12.00
N LEU A 58 8.54 -8.51 -11.82
CA LEU A 58 8.91 -9.82 -12.38
C LEU A 58 8.96 -9.76 -13.92
N VAL A 59 7.97 -9.13 -14.56
CA VAL A 59 7.96 -8.95 -16.02
C VAL A 59 9.12 -8.08 -16.48
N ALA A 60 9.46 -7.01 -15.75
CA ALA A 60 10.62 -6.18 -16.07
C ALA A 60 11.93 -6.99 -16.02
N ILE A 61 12.10 -7.82 -15.00
CA ILE A 61 13.25 -8.72 -14.86
C ILE A 61 13.31 -9.71 -16.02
N CYS A 62 12.19 -10.35 -16.38
CA CYS A 62 12.14 -11.26 -17.52
C CYS A 62 12.54 -10.58 -18.83
N TRP A 63 12.05 -9.37 -19.10
CA TRP A 63 12.44 -8.60 -20.30
C TRP A 63 13.91 -8.15 -20.26
N ALA A 64 14.44 -7.81 -19.09
CA ALA A 64 15.86 -7.47 -18.92
C ALA A 64 16.78 -8.66 -19.28
N PHE A 65 16.46 -9.86 -18.78
CA PHE A 65 17.18 -11.09 -19.15
C PHE A 65 17.06 -11.42 -20.64
N ALA A 66 15.91 -11.17 -21.23
CA ALA A 66 15.70 -11.34 -22.68
C ALA A 66 16.40 -10.26 -23.52
N ARG A 67 17.11 -9.30 -22.88
CA ARG A 67 17.78 -8.14 -23.53
C ARG A 67 16.86 -7.38 -24.49
N ARG A 68 15.59 -7.22 -24.10
CA ARG A 68 14.58 -6.56 -24.93
C ARG A 68 14.26 -5.18 -24.39
N ARG A 69 14.14 -4.22 -25.32
CA ARG A 69 13.73 -2.83 -24.98
C ARG A 69 12.31 -2.74 -24.40
N TRP A 70 11.51 -3.81 -24.48
CA TRP A 70 10.16 -3.87 -23.90
C TRP A 70 10.11 -3.82 -22.37
N ALA A 71 11.26 -3.96 -21.68
CA ALA A 71 11.39 -3.76 -20.25
C ALA A 71 10.95 -2.35 -19.79
N PHE A 72 10.98 -1.35 -20.68
CA PHE A 72 10.54 0.01 -20.33
C PHE A 72 9.06 0.09 -19.94
N ILE A 73 8.19 -0.78 -20.48
CA ILE A 73 6.75 -0.76 -20.20
C ILE A 73 6.47 -1.02 -18.71
N PRO A 74 6.84 -2.19 -18.13
CA PRO A 74 6.62 -2.43 -16.72
C PRO A 74 7.45 -1.51 -15.81
N LEU A 75 8.65 -1.07 -16.23
CA LEU A 75 9.44 -0.10 -15.48
C LEU A 75 8.74 1.25 -15.37
N ALA A 76 8.10 1.73 -16.44
CA ALA A 76 7.33 2.98 -16.39
C ALA A 76 6.18 2.89 -15.35
N ALA A 77 5.48 1.75 -15.29
CA ALA A 77 4.45 1.53 -14.29
C ALA A 77 5.00 1.54 -12.86
N LEU A 78 6.19 0.98 -12.61
CA LEU A 78 6.85 1.03 -11.31
C LEU A 78 7.29 2.44 -10.93
N VAL A 79 7.89 3.18 -11.87
CA VAL A 79 8.32 4.58 -11.64
C VAL A 79 7.12 5.47 -11.35
N PHE A 80 6.02 5.30 -12.09
CA PHE A 80 4.79 6.06 -11.85
C PHE A 80 4.22 5.80 -10.44
N ASN A 81 4.37 4.59 -9.92
CA ASN A 81 3.91 4.19 -8.58
C ASN A 81 5.00 4.31 -7.51
N TYR A 82 6.09 5.03 -7.76
CA TYR A 82 7.23 5.13 -6.84
C TYR A 82 6.81 5.60 -5.42
N GLY A 83 5.95 6.62 -5.34
CA GLY A 83 5.44 7.11 -4.04
C GLY A 83 4.69 6.04 -3.24
N TYR A 84 3.90 5.20 -3.92
CA TYR A 84 3.20 4.10 -3.28
C TYR A 84 4.17 2.99 -2.83
N ILE A 85 5.19 2.69 -3.63
CA ILE A 85 6.24 1.73 -3.27
C ILE A 85 6.95 2.19 -1.99
N LEU A 86 7.30 3.48 -1.89
CA LEU A 86 7.93 4.03 -0.69
C LEU A 86 7.00 3.97 0.54
N ALA A 87 5.69 4.15 0.34
CA ALA A 87 4.72 4.07 1.43
C ALA A 87 4.56 2.64 1.97
N ILE A 88 4.64 1.63 1.10
CA ILE A 88 4.60 0.21 1.53
C ILE A 88 5.91 -0.19 2.22
N PHE A 89 7.03 0.11 1.57
CA PHE A 89 8.35 -0.16 2.12
C PHE A 89 8.81 1.04 2.92
N GLN A 90 8.26 1.23 4.11
CA GLN A 90 8.75 2.22 5.06
C GLN A 90 10.15 1.83 5.52
N PHE A 91 11.15 2.05 4.69
CA PHE A 91 12.54 1.99 5.12
C PHE A 91 12.79 3.16 6.07
N SER A 92 12.50 2.96 7.34
CA SER A 92 12.85 3.93 8.38
C SER A 92 14.37 3.87 8.59
N PHE A 93 15.10 4.66 7.83
CA PHE A 93 16.50 4.95 8.12
C PHE A 93 16.65 5.94 9.29
N THR A 94 15.54 6.37 9.85
CA THR A 94 15.51 7.30 10.96
C THR A 94 15.81 6.54 12.25
N LYS A 95 16.66 7.12 13.11
CA LYS A 95 16.97 6.64 14.46
C LYS A 95 15.71 6.09 15.12
N LYS A 96 15.79 4.86 15.63
CA LYS A 96 14.81 4.31 16.54
C LYS A 96 14.49 5.38 17.58
N ILE A 97 13.26 5.86 17.58
CA ILE A 97 12.74 6.60 18.73
C ILE A 97 12.84 5.58 19.87
N PRO A 98 13.57 5.85 20.95
CA PRO A 98 13.67 4.90 22.03
C PRO A 98 12.25 4.53 22.49
N GLU A 99 11.94 3.24 22.45
CA GLU A 99 10.68 2.75 23.01
C GLU A 99 10.63 3.20 24.47
N GLY A 100 9.61 3.96 24.83
CA GLY A 100 9.31 4.32 26.21
C GLY A 100 9.77 5.67 26.71
N HIS A 101 10.38 6.53 25.92
CA HIS A 101 10.53 7.92 26.31
C HIS A 101 9.26 8.72 25.95
N TYR A 102 8.22 8.54 26.73
CA TYR A 102 7.26 9.62 26.95
C TYR A 102 8.05 10.74 27.63
N SER A 103 8.50 11.71 26.84
CA SER A 103 9.13 12.89 27.42
C SER A 103 8.07 13.62 28.25
N SER A 104 8.16 13.51 29.55
CA SER A 104 7.35 14.28 30.50
C SER A 104 7.67 15.79 30.52
N ASN A 105 8.54 16.22 29.62
CA ASN A 105 8.83 17.64 29.44
C ASN A 105 7.78 18.24 28.48
N TYR A 106 6.55 18.38 28.97
CA TYR A 106 5.54 19.20 28.31
C TYR A 106 5.95 20.66 28.49
N ALA A 107 6.43 21.26 27.39
CA ALA A 107 6.38 22.71 27.31
C ALA A 107 4.90 23.10 27.27
N ASP A 108 4.52 24.12 28.08
CA ASP A 108 3.15 24.64 28.11
C ASP A 108 2.61 24.84 26.69
N GLY A 109 1.53 24.17 26.35
CA GLY A 109 0.83 24.33 25.06
C GLY A 109 0.72 23.09 24.18
N TYR A 110 1.15 21.91 24.61
CA TYR A 110 0.95 20.66 23.86
C TYR A 110 -0.33 19.94 24.30
N LEU A 111 -1.15 19.56 23.32
CA LEU A 111 -2.34 18.71 23.52
C LEU A 111 -1.93 17.24 23.42
N LYS A 112 -2.22 16.45 24.46
CA LYS A 112 -1.95 15.01 24.48
C LYS A 112 -3.15 14.25 23.98
N ILE A 113 -3.05 13.72 22.76
CA ILE A 113 -4.12 12.95 22.13
C ILE A 113 -3.75 11.46 22.15
N ALA A 114 -4.69 10.60 22.59
CA ALA A 114 -4.54 9.16 22.49
C ALA A 114 -5.61 8.59 21.56
N THR A 115 -5.19 7.60 20.73
CA THR A 115 -6.12 6.80 19.94
C THR A 115 -6.02 5.35 20.41
N TYR A 116 -7.16 4.75 20.68
CA TYR A 116 -7.20 3.36 21.13
C TYR A 116 -8.28 2.60 20.36
N ASN A 117 -7.88 1.47 19.74
CA ASN A 117 -8.84 0.62 19.06
C ASN A 117 -9.52 -0.30 20.09
N VAL A 118 -10.75 -0.01 20.42
CA VAL A 118 -11.52 -0.71 21.45
C VAL A 118 -12.22 -1.99 20.97
N GLY A 119 -12.10 -2.36 19.70
CA GLY A 119 -12.64 -3.61 19.15
C GLY A 119 -14.07 -3.91 19.61
N ASN A 120 -15.05 -3.07 19.21
CA ASN A 120 -16.46 -3.23 19.61
C ASN A 120 -16.68 -3.21 21.14
N PHE A 121 -15.81 -2.53 21.89
CA PHE A 121 -15.82 -2.43 23.36
C PHE A 121 -15.80 -3.78 24.09
N GLY A 122 -15.16 -4.79 23.50
CA GLY A 122 -14.96 -6.10 24.12
C GLY A 122 -16.18 -7.00 24.18
N GLY A 123 -17.29 -6.60 23.59
CA GLY A 123 -18.54 -7.32 23.67
C GLY A 123 -19.06 -7.45 25.10
N GLU A 124 -20.20 -8.06 25.26
CA GLU A 124 -20.87 -8.29 26.56
C GLU A 124 -20.09 -9.19 27.52
N ILE A 125 -19.00 -9.80 27.08
CA ILE A 125 -18.29 -10.87 27.78
C ILE A 125 -17.35 -10.38 28.86
N THR A 126 -16.80 -9.19 28.77
CA THR A 126 -15.73 -8.79 29.71
C THR A 126 -16.04 -7.61 30.62
N GLY A 127 -17.02 -6.77 30.34
CA GLY A 127 -17.42 -5.64 31.20
C GLY A 127 -16.29 -4.69 31.64
N TYR A 128 -15.08 -5.04 31.32
CA TYR A 128 -13.86 -4.39 31.80
C TYR A 128 -13.49 -3.15 31.00
N SER A 129 -13.83 -3.10 29.72
CA SER A 129 -13.11 -2.24 28.79
C SER A 129 -13.32 -0.73 29.03
N CYS A 130 -14.53 -0.26 29.24
CA CYS A 130 -14.77 1.20 29.31
C CYS A 130 -14.16 1.83 30.57
N LYS A 131 -14.29 1.18 31.74
CA LYS A 131 -13.77 1.70 33.01
C LYS A 131 -12.25 1.67 33.06
N GLU A 132 -11.64 0.60 32.53
CA GLU A 132 -10.18 0.46 32.48
C GLU A 132 -9.55 1.40 31.47
N ILE A 133 -10.18 1.56 30.30
CA ILE A 133 -9.73 2.53 29.29
C ILE A 133 -9.82 3.95 29.86
N ALA A 134 -10.95 4.32 30.49
CA ALA A 134 -11.11 5.62 31.11
C ALA A 134 -10.07 5.85 32.25
N ARG A 135 -9.80 4.82 33.04
CA ARG A 135 -8.76 4.85 34.07
C ARG A 135 -7.37 5.05 33.47
N PHE A 136 -7.04 4.26 32.45
CA PHE A 136 -5.77 4.37 31.73
C PHE A 136 -5.58 5.76 31.10
N MET A 137 -6.61 6.29 30.41
CA MET A 137 -6.57 7.63 29.83
C MET A 137 -6.32 8.70 30.90
N LYS A 138 -6.97 8.57 32.07
CA LYS A 138 -6.78 9.47 33.20
C LYS A 138 -5.39 9.34 33.81
N GLU A 139 -4.86 8.14 33.98
CA GLU A 139 -3.50 7.89 34.48
C GLU A 139 -2.42 8.42 33.53
N GLN A 140 -2.71 8.45 32.23
CA GLN A 140 -1.82 9.00 31.22
C GLN A 140 -2.00 10.49 30.97
N GLU A 141 -2.89 11.17 31.72
CA GLU A 141 -3.17 12.61 31.57
C GLU A 141 -3.48 12.98 30.10
N VAL A 142 -4.39 12.24 29.48
CA VAL A 142 -4.81 12.48 28.10
C VAL A 142 -5.87 13.57 28.09
N ASP A 143 -5.71 14.56 27.22
CA ASP A 143 -6.60 15.73 27.14
C ASP A 143 -7.89 15.46 26.35
N VAL A 144 -7.84 14.47 25.41
CA VAL A 144 -8.96 14.06 24.56
C VAL A 144 -9.00 12.55 24.39
#